data_821bd97fd5deb04409fa4b0b2ad3f41f
#
_entry.id   821bd97fd5deb04409fa4b0b2ad3f41f
#
_cell.length_a   1.000
_cell.length_b   1.000
_cell.length_c   1.000
_cell.angle_alpha   90.00
_cell.angle_beta   90.00
_cell.angle_gamma   90.00
#
_symmetry.space_group_name_H-M   'P 1'
#
loop_
_entity.id
_entity.type
_entity.pdbx_description
1 polymer ?
#
loop_
_entity_poly.entity_id
_entity_poly.type
_entity_poly.pdbx_seq_one_letter_code
_entity_poly.pdbx_strand_id
1 'polypeptide(L)'
;MNEDVYFKKELTFRYHQQEMRFRVSQDLFSSFQIDIGTQFLLRTLISKFGTDRFSKILDVGCGYGVIGLTLKKLNNDCTIHMFDRDALAVEYSRQNAELNGIQGVEIYCSLGFDYVTENDFDLIISNIPGKAGEPVISGFLRDAAGYLKKGGLVAIVVITPFEEMVASFLGIQPDVEILLHKNRSGHAVFFYRFTDNAGEFLQPVTSGFKRGVYWQKSTEISFQDLRYRMNTAFDLPEPESPGHRSELLIEAINGLKNPAPDNILLFNPGQGHVAVAAWKKLNPGGISLVDRDLLSLRVTESNLILNECPGDRIRLFHRTGIGTDTSQSVDLVVGMIREDEGVKAINADISRIADQLVPGGKALLSASSTAITRIITALQNRNEFIVRKREKHKGNSVLILERR
;
A
#
# COMPACT_ATOMS: atom_id res chain seq x y z
N MET A 1 3.61 -26.98 3.60
CA MET A 1 3.39 -25.53 3.81
C MET A 1 4.51 -24.78 3.10
N ASN A 2 4.20 -23.93 2.13
CA ASN A 2 5.22 -23.07 1.52
C ASN A 2 5.78 -22.14 2.62
N GLU A 3 7.10 -22.01 2.68
CA GLU A 3 7.77 -21.10 3.62
C GLU A 3 7.28 -19.66 3.36
N ASP A 4 6.83 -18.95 4.41
CA ASP A 4 6.47 -17.54 4.33
C ASP A 4 7.75 -16.70 4.17
N VAL A 5 8.03 -16.29 2.94
CA VAL A 5 9.27 -15.59 2.58
C VAL A 5 9.35 -14.17 3.16
N TYR A 6 8.22 -13.61 3.59
CA TYR A 6 8.12 -12.27 4.18
C TYR A 6 8.20 -12.28 5.71
N PHE A 7 8.10 -13.44 6.34
CA PHE A 7 8.08 -13.55 7.80
C PHE A 7 9.40 -13.07 8.44
N LYS A 8 9.27 -12.18 9.41
CA LYS A 8 10.40 -11.66 10.20
C LYS A 8 10.44 -12.26 11.61
N LYS A 9 9.36 -12.10 12.36
CA LYS A 9 9.23 -12.52 13.76
C LYS A 9 7.79 -12.50 14.25
N GLU A 10 7.59 -12.99 15.46
CA GLU A 10 6.35 -12.76 16.21
C GLU A 10 6.56 -11.69 17.28
N LEU A 11 5.52 -10.86 17.49
CA LEU A 11 5.39 -9.91 18.58
C LEU A 11 4.32 -10.41 19.55
N THR A 12 4.58 -10.30 20.85
CA THR A 12 3.57 -10.55 21.87
C THR A 12 2.99 -9.23 22.36
N PHE A 13 1.66 -9.13 22.35
CA PHE A 13 0.92 -7.98 22.86
C PHE A 13 0.00 -8.41 24.00
N ARG A 14 0.26 -7.85 25.19
CA ARG A 14 -0.58 -8.07 26.38
C ARG A 14 -1.44 -6.86 26.62
N TYR A 15 -2.75 -7.08 26.58
CA TYR A 15 -3.72 -6.04 26.87
C TYR A 15 -4.79 -6.57 27.82
N HIS A 16 -4.94 -5.91 29.00
CA HIS A 16 -5.68 -6.48 30.12
C HIS A 16 -5.19 -7.90 30.44
N GLN A 17 -6.10 -8.86 30.55
CA GLN A 17 -5.77 -10.27 30.81
C GLN A 17 -5.61 -11.11 29.53
N GLN A 18 -5.69 -10.45 28.35
CA GLN A 18 -5.55 -11.11 27.05
C GLN A 18 -4.10 -11.02 26.57
N GLU A 19 -3.57 -12.13 26.09
CA GLU A 19 -2.31 -12.20 25.37
C GLU A 19 -2.59 -12.54 23.92
N MET A 20 -1.99 -11.78 23.01
CA MET A 20 -2.11 -11.97 21.58
C MET A 20 -0.73 -12.04 20.95
N ARG A 21 -0.58 -12.84 19.92
CA ARG A 21 0.63 -12.95 19.12
C ARG A 21 0.39 -12.40 17.73
N PHE A 22 1.37 -11.65 17.22
CA PHE A 22 1.30 -11.06 15.89
C PHE A 22 2.54 -11.45 15.10
N ARG A 23 2.37 -12.15 14.00
CA ARG A 23 3.39 -12.31 12.98
C ARG A 23 3.57 -10.99 12.26
N VAL A 24 4.79 -10.63 11.96
CA VAL A 24 5.12 -9.40 11.24
C VAL A 24 6.17 -9.64 10.17
N SER A 25 6.05 -8.89 9.07
CA SER A 25 7.07 -8.77 8.04
C SER A 25 8.00 -7.59 8.33
N GLN A 26 9.21 -7.62 7.80
CA GLN A 26 10.18 -6.54 7.98
C GLN A 26 9.70 -5.20 7.43
N ASP A 27 8.97 -5.21 6.34
CA ASP A 27 8.55 -4.03 5.59
C ASP A 27 7.13 -3.53 5.96
N LEU A 28 6.50 -4.12 6.98
CA LEU A 28 5.27 -3.61 7.55
C LEU A 28 5.53 -2.56 8.62
N PHE A 29 4.63 -1.58 8.71
CA PHE A 29 4.66 -0.54 9.74
C PHE A 29 4.75 -1.17 11.13
N SER A 30 5.62 -0.62 11.99
CA SER A 30 5.83 -1.08 13.37
C SER A 30 6.22 -2.55 13.54
N SER A 31 7.01 -3.10 12.61
CA SER A 31 7.46 -4.51 12.63
C SER A 31 8.46 -4.85 13.75
N PHE A 32 8.89 -3.90 14.58
CA PHE A 32 9.79 -4.14 15.71
C PHE A 32 9.06 -4.29 17.05
N GLN A 33 8.02 -3.51 17.26
CA GLN A 33 7.17 -3.49 18.45
C GLN A 33 5.80 -2.94 18.08
N ILE A 34 4.78 -3.20 18.90
CA ILE A 34 3.47 -2.56 18.72
C ILE A 34 3.62 -1.04 18.87
N ASP A 35 3.10 -0.31 17.89
CA ASP A 35 3.19 1.14 17.83
C ASP A 35 2.61 1.84 19.08
N ILE A 36 3.32 2.89 19.54
CA ILE A 36 2.94 3.64 20.75
C ILE A 36 1.61 4.37 20.54
N GLY A 37 1.39 4.94 19.35
CA GLY A 37 0.11 5.60 19.00
C GLY A 37 -1.05 4.63 19.01
N THR A 38 -0.87 3.44 18.42
CA THR A 38 -1.86 2.35 18.45
C THR A 38 -2.20 1.94 19.88
N GLN A 39 -1.21 1.76 20.74
CA GLN A 39 -1.42 1.45 22.17
C GLN A 39 -2.16 2.58 22.89
N PHE A 40 -1.82 3.83 22.60
CA PHE A 40 -2.45 4.99 23.20
C PHE A 40 -3.92 5.12 22.78
N LEU A 41 -4.22 4.92 21.49
CA LEU A 41 -5.57 4.91 20.95
C LEU A 41 -6.43 3.83 21.63
N LEU A 42 -5.97 2.57 21.62
CA LEU A 42 -6.69 1.44 22.24
C LEU A 42 -6.94 1.67 23.72
N ARG A 43 -5.92 2.07 24.49
CA ARG A 43 -6.06 2.34 25.94
C ARG A 43 -7.07 3.44 26.19
N THR A 44 -7.06 4.51 25.40
CA THR A 44 -7.97 5.64 25.55
C THR A 44 -9.41 5.24 25.20
N LEU A 45 -9.61 4.55 24.05
CA LEU A 45 -10.92 4.04 23.65
C LEU A 45 -11.55 3.19 24.76
N ILE A 46 -10.83 2.16 25.18
CA ILE A 46 -11.36 1.17 26.14
C ILE A 46 -11.63 1.80 27.51
N SER A 47 -10.70 2.68 27.99
CA SER A 47 -10.87 3.31 29.32
C SER A 47 -11.98 4.34 29.37
N LYS A 48 -12.36 4.97 28.24
CA LYS A 48 -13.33 6.06 28.19
C LYS A 48 -14.68 5.65 27.64
N PHE A 49 -14.72 4.71 26.71
CA PHE A 49 -15.92 4.34 25.98
C PHE A 49 -16.31 2.86 26.18
N GLY A 50 -15.39 2.01 26.68
CA GLY A 50 -15.59 0.55 26.75
C GLY A 50 -15.54 -0.09 25.36
N THR A 51 -15.80 -1.40 25.29
CA THR A 51 -15.87 -2.17 24.04
C THR A 51 -17.27 -2.70 23.74
N ASP A 52 -18.05 -3.00 24.79
CA ASP A 52 -19.32 -3.74 24.70
C ASP A 52 -20.43 -2.98 23.94
N ARG A 53 -20.29 -1.66 23.82
CA ARG A 53 -21.23 -0.81 23.10
C ARG A 53 -21.08 -0.84 21.58
N PHE A 54 -19.99 -1.42 21.06
CA PHE A 54 -19.70 -1.46 19.63
C PHE A 54 -20.00 -2.85 19.08
N SER A 55 -21.06 -2.97 18.30
CA SER A 55 -21.45 -4.21 17.63
C SER A 55 -20.82 -4.37 16.26
N LYS A 56 -20.49 -3.24 15.59
CA LYS A 56 -19.90 -3.23 14.26
C LYS A 56 -18.81 -2.18 14.16
N ILE A 57 -17.60 -2.61 13.86
CA ILE A 57 -16.38 -1.80 13.91
C ILE A 57 -15.70 -1.83 12.55
N LEU A 58 -15.16 -0.69 12.10
CA LEU A 58 -14.32 -0.55 10.92
C LEU A 58 -12.92 -0.09 11.32
N ASP A 59 -11.92 -0.93 11.12
CA ASP A 59 -10.50 -0.63 11.32
C ASP A 59 -9.86 -0.23 9.97
N VAL A 60 -9.57 1.05 9.81
CA VAL A 60 -9.08 1.66 8.57
C VAL A 60 -7.57 1.78 8.58
N GLY A 61 -6.90 1.15 7.60
CA GLY A 61 -5.44 1.04 7.60
C GLY A 61 -4.98 0.07 8.68
N CYS A 62 -5.54 -1.12 8.70
CA CYS A 62 -5.40 -2.08 9.80
C CYS A 62 -3.97 -2.62 10.01
N GLY A 63 -3.06 -2.43 9.03
CA GLY A 63 -1.72 -2.99 9.08
C GLY A 63 -1.77 -4.52 9.22
N TYR A 64 -1.03 -5.06 10.17
CA TYR A 64 -1.07 -6.50 10.48
C TYR A 64 -2.12 -6.89 11.54
N GLY A 65 -3.09 -6.00 11.78
CA GLY A 65 -4.33 -6.31 12.50
C GLY A 65 -4.37 -5.99 13.98
N VAL A 66 -3.45 -5.19 14.53
CA VAL A 66 -3.35 -4.96 15.99
C VAL A 66 -4.64 -4.39 16.57
N ILE A 67 -5.22 -3.35 15.97
CA ILE A 67 -6.41 -2.67 16.52
C ILE A 67 -7.63 -3.58 16.42
N GLY A 68 -8.01 -3.97 15.21
CA GLY A 68 -9.22 -4.74 14.98
C GLY A 68 -9.22 -6.07 15.71
N LEU A 69 -8.13 -6.84 15.63
CA LEU A 69 -8.06 -8.14 16.29
C LEU A 69 -8.06 -8.02 17.83
N THR A 70 -7.45 -6.95 18.38
CA THR A 70 -7.52 -6.71 19.84
C THR A 70 -8.94 -6.37 20.26
N LEU A 71 -9.66 -5.53 19.53
CA LEU A 71 -11.05 -5.19 19.82
C LEU A 71 -11.96 -6.43 19.70
N LYS A 72 -11.78 -7.27 18.68
CA LYS A 72 -12.51 -8.54 18.53
C LYS A 72 -12.26 -9.50 19.70
N LYS A 73 -11.02 -9.58 20.18
CA LYS A 73 -10.64 -10.43 21.31
C LYS A 73 -11.29 -9.96 22.63
N LEU A 74 -11.48 -8.64 22.78
CA LEU A 74 -12.10 -8.04 23.98
C LEU A 74 -13.63 -8.07 23.92
N ASN A 75 -14.22 -7.99 22.73
CA ASN A 75 -15.65 -8.10 22.49
C ASN A 75 -15.90 -9.13 21.38
N ASN A 76 -16.12 -10.38 21.77
CA ASN A 76 -16.28 -11.49 20.82
C ASN A 76 -17.58 -11.41 20.00
N ASP A 77 -18.58 -10.65 20.46
CA ASP A 77 -19.89 -10.54 19.80
C ASP A 77 -19.90 -9.49 18.68
N CYS A 78 -18.90 -8.58 18.63
CA CYS A 78 -18.84 -7.56 17.57
C CYS A 78 -18.40 -8.16 16.21
N THR A 79 -18.91 -7.56 15.14
CA THR A 79 -18.38 -7.78 13.77
C THR A 79 -17.33 -6.72 13.49
N ILE A 80 -16.20 -7.15 12.92
CA ILE A 80 -15.12 -6.22 12.59
C ILE A 80 -14.78 -6.34 11.11
N HIS A 81 -14.79 -5.20 10.43
CA HIS A 81 -14.23 -5.02 9.10
C HIS A 81 -12.86 -4.37 9.25
N MET A 82 -11.87 -4.91 8.57
CA MET A 82 -10.49 -4.46 8.61
C MET A 82 -9.99 -4.34 7.18
N PHE A 83 -9.40 -3.24 6.83
CA PHE A 83 -8.79 -3.13 5.51
C PHE A 83 -7.49 -2.34 5.52
N ASP A 84 -6.67 -2.62 4.51
CA ASP A 84 -5.47 -1.86 4.21
C ASP A 84 -5.29 -1.74 2.69
N ARG A 85 -4.55 -0.75 2.22
CA ARG A 85 -4.15 -0.64 0.82
C ARG A 85 -2.97 -1.55 0.46
N ASP A 86 -2.22 -2.02 1.47
CA ASP A 86 -1.10 -2.93 1.31
C ASP A 86 -1.56 -4.39 1.41
N ALA A 87 -1.44 -5.13 0.31
CA ALA A 87 -1.82 -6.55 0.26
C ALA A 87 -1.05 -7.42 1.28
N LEU A 88 0.20 -7.07 1.59
CA LEU A 88 0.99 -7.77 2.61
C LEU A 88 0.42 -7.55 4.02
N ALA A 89 -0.04 -6.34 4.32
CA ALA A 89 -0.71 -6.02 5.57
C ALA A 89 -1.99 -6.85 5.74
N VAL A 90 -2.82 -6.91 4.70
CA VAL A 90 -4.05 -7.71 4.68
C VAL A 90 -3.77 -9.20 4.86
N GLU A 91 -2.73 -9.74 4.21
CA GLU A 91 -2.33 -11.13 4.37
C GLU A 91 -1.90 -11.43 5.81
N TYR A 92 -1.06 -10.57 6.40
CA TYR A 92 -0.63 -10.73 7.80
C TYR A 92 -1.76 -10.53 8.79
N SER A 93 -2.73 -9.65 8.53
CA SER A 93 -3.93 -9.53 9.36
C SER A 93 -4.74 -10.82 9.37
N ARG A 94 -4.90 -11.49 8.22
CA ARG A 94 -5.60 -12.81 8.14
C ARG A 94 -4.81 -13.89 8.90
N GLN A 95 -3.51 -14.00 8.68
CA GLN A 95 -2.66 -14.95 9.41
C GLN A 95 -2.71 -14.70 10.93
N ASN A 96 -2.75 -13.44 11.36
CA ASN A 96 -2.83 -13.08 12.77
C ASN A 96 -4.20 -13.35 13.38
N ALA A 97 -5.28 -13.24 12.62
CA ALA A 97 -6.61 -13.69 13.06
C ALA A 97 -6.60 -15.20 13.32
N GLU A 98 -6.10 -16.00 12.38
CA GLU A 98 -5.94 -17.45 12.52
C GLU A 98 -5.04 -17.82 13.70
N LEU A 99 -3.87 -17.18 13.83
CA LEU A 99 -2.89 -17.42 14.91
C LEU A 99 -3.49 -17.23 16.31
N ASN A 100 -4.44 -16.29 16.46
CA ASN A 100 -5.11 -15.96 17.72
C ASN A 100 -6.49 -16.65 17.88
N GLY A 101 -6.88 -17.52 16.94
CA GLY A 101 -8.18 -18.19 16.94
C GLY A 101 -9.36 -17.24 16.84
N ILE A 102 -9.20 -16.11 16.15
CA ILE A 102 -10.22 -15.07 16.00
C ILE A 102 -11.04 -15.34 14.73
N GLN A 103 -12.36 -15.38 14.88
CA GLN A 103 -13.35 -15.53 13.81
C GLN A 103 -14.29 -14.32 13.77
N GLY A 104 -15.11 -14.21 12.71
CA GLY A 104 -16.08 -13.11 12.57
C GLY A 104 -15.38 -11.76 12.31
N VAL A 105 -14.30 -11.78 11.55
CA VAL A 105 -13.59 -10.60 11.03
C VAL A 105 -13.59 -10.66 9.50
N GLU A 106 -13.87 -9.53 8.86
CA GLU A 106 -13.77 -9.36 7.43
C GLU A 106 -12.52 -8.56 7.10
N ILE A 107 -11.56 -9.18 6.39
CA ILE A 107 -10.25 -8.59 6.11
C ILE A 107 -10.05 -8.52 4.60
N TYR A 108 -9.92 -7.30 4.05
CA TYR A 108 -9.82 -7.08 2.61
C TYR A 108 -8.94 -5.88 2.25
N CYS A 109 -8.61 -5.76 0.96
CA CYS A 109 -7.84 -4.62 0.46
C CYS A 109 -8.78 -3.47 0.08
N SER A 110 -8.43 -2.24 0.48
CA SER A 110 -9.16 -1.03 0.08
C SER A 110 -8.25 0.20 0.10
N LEU A 111 -8.51 1.14 -0.82
CA LEU A 111 -7.89 2.44 -0.81
C LEU A 111 -8.85 3.43 -0.11
N GLY A 112 -8.57 3.72 1.18
CA GLY A 112 -9.53 4.43 2.01
C GLY A 112 -10.88 3.70 2.01
N PHE A 113 -11.98 4.41 1.91
CA PHE A 113 -13.31 3.82 1.93
C PHE A 113 -13.80 3.25 0.58
N ASP A 114 -12.97 3.23 -0.48
CA ASP A 114 -13.41 2.95 -1.85
C ASP A 114 -14.10 1.59 -2.05
N TYR A 115 -13.77 0.60 -1.22
CA TYR A 115 -14.36 -0.75 -1.28
C TYR A 115 -15.23 -1.10 -0.06
N VAL A 116 -15.51 -0.13 0.80
CA VAL A 116 -16.43 -0.32 1.93
C VAL A 116 -17.87 -0.20 1.43
N THR A 117 -18.64 -1.28 1.54
CA THR A 117 -20.02 -1.34 1.04
C THR A 117 -21.08 -1.08 2.11
N GLU A 118 -20.71 -1.19 3.39
CA GLU A 118 -21.60 -1.02 4.53
C GLU A 118 -21.45 0.36 5.16
N ASN A 119 -22.50 0.88 5.76
CA ASN A 119 -22.58 2.25 6.27
C ASN A 119 -23.27 2.37 7.64
N ASP A 120 -23.24 1.31 8.44
CA ASP A 120 -23.90 1.23 9.74
C ASP A 120 -22.93 0.91 10.89
N PHE A 121 -21.67 1.38 10.78
CA PHE A 121 -20.64 1.15 11.78
C PHE A 121 -20.90 1.94 13.08
N ASP A 122 -20.71 1.28 14.23
CA ASP A 122 -20.72 1.91 15.54
C ASP A 122 -19.44 2.69 15.82
N LEU A 123 -18.32 2.19 15.28
CA LEU A 123 -17.00 2.72 15.47
C LEU A 123 -16.20 2.64 14.17
N ILE A 124 -15.63 3.75 13.76
CA ILE A 124 -14.55 3.80 12.78
C ILE A 124 -13.28 4.15 13.53
N ILE A 125 -12.24 3.31 13.40
CA ILE A 125 -10.99 3.50 14.11
C ILE A 125 -9.80 3.45 13.14
N SER A 126 -8.79 4.31 13.37
CA SER A 126 -7.61 4.35 12.50
C SER A 126 -6.36 4.89 13.24
N ASN A 127 -5.23 4.28 12.99
CA ASN A 127 -3.93 4.91 13.21
C ASN A 127 -3.48 5.52 11.87
N ILE A 128 -3.66 6.83 11.72
CA ILE A 128 -3.46 7.52 10.45
C ILE A 128 -1.96 7.68 10.16
N PRO A 129 -1.46 7.19 8.99
CA PRO A 129 -0.04 7.28 8.67
C PRO A 129 0.40 8.72 8.45
N GLY A 130 1.57 9.09 9.04
CA GLY A 130 2.11 10.44 8.97
C GLY A 130 2.55 10.91 7.57
N LYS A 131 2.56 10.00 6.56
CA LYS A 131 2.90 10.32 5.17
C LYS A 131 1.67 10.51 4.27
N ALA A 132 0.45 10.31 4.79
CA ALA A 132 -0.76 10.36 4.00
C ALA A 132 -1.01 11.73 3.33
N GLY A 133 -0.54 12.82 3.96
CA GLY A 133 -0.78 14.19 3.50
C GLY A 133 -2.12 14.76 3.99
N GLU A 134 -2.17 16.08 4.19
CA GLU A 134 -3.36 16.77 4.73
C GLU A 134 -4.66 16.49 3.94
N PRO A 135 -4.67 16.51 2.58
CA PRO A 135 -5.91 16.25 1.84
C PRO A 135 -6.47 14.85 2.08
N VAL A 136 -5.62 13.84 2.21
CA VAL A 136 -6.02 12.45 2.48
C VAL A 136 -6.58 12.34 3.90
N ILE A 137 -5.90 12.95 4.89
CA ILE A 137 -6.36 12.96 6.28
C ILE A 137 -7.71 13.67 6.39
N SER A 138 -7.84 14.89 5.83
CA SER A 138 -9.08 15.66 5.86
C SER A 138 -10.22 14.97 5.12
N GLY A 139 -9.90 14.30 4.00
CA GLY A 139 -10.84 13.47 3.26
C GLY A 139 -11.37 12.32 4.13
N PHE A 140 -10.47 11.59 4.80
CA PHE A 140 -10.85 10.51 5.74
C PHE A 140 -11.75 11.03 6.87
N LEU A 141 -11.36 12.14 7.53
CA LEU A 141 -12.10 12.69 8.68
C LEU A 141 -13.55 13.03 8.32
N ARG A 142 -13.77 13.56 7.13
CA ARG A 142 -15.10 13.92 6.62
C ARG A 142 -15.89 12.73 6.11
N ASP A 143 -15.24 11.87 5.31
CA ASP A 143 -15.89 10.75 4.64
C ASP A 143 -16.41 9.69 5.62
N ALA A 144 -15.81 9.60 6.82
CA ALA A 144 -16.26 8.71 7.89
C ALA A 144 -17.75 8.89 8.22
N ALA A 145 -18.32 10.09 8.04
CA ALA A 145 -19.75 10.35 8.25
C ALA A 145 -20.65 9.42 7.42
N GLY A 146 -20.27 9.15 6.17
CA GLY A 146 -21.06 8.31 5.24
C GLY A 146 -21.09 6.82 5.58
N TYR A 147 -20.29 6.38 6.55
CA TYR A 147 -20.15 4.98 6.93
C TYR A 147 -20.59 4.69 8.39
N LEU A 148 -20.85 5.73 9.17
CA LEU A 148 -21.29 5.60 10.54
C LEU A 148 -22.82 5.53 10.64
N LYS A 149 -23.31 4.72 11.57
CA LYS A 149 -24.70 4.85 12.03
C LYS A 149 -24.87 6.15 12.83
N LYS A 150 -26.10 6.59 13.00
CA LYS A 150 -26.45 7.75 13.85
C LYS A 150 -25.86 7.59 15.25
N GLY A 151 -25.05 8.58 15.68
CA GLY A 151 -24.37 8.56 16.97
C GLY A 151 -23.14 7.65 17.04
N GLY A 152 -22.69 7.12 15.89
CA GLY A 152 -21.45 6.36 15.79
C GLY A 152 -20.23 7.22 16.10
N LEU A 153 -19.14 6.57 16.49
CA LEU A 153 -17.91 7.20 16.96
C LEU A 153 -16.79 7.05 15.94
N VAL A 154 -16.01 8.11 15.71
CA VAL A 154 -14.70 8.03 15.08
C VAL A 154 -13.62 8.16 16.13
N ALA A 155 -12.64 7.25 16.08
CA ALA A 155 -11.48 7.23 16.97
C ALA A 155 -10.20 7.18 16.15
N ILE A 156 -9.36 8.20 16.24
CA ILE A 156 -8.12 8.25 15.48
C ILE A 156 -6.92 8.56 16.37
N VAL A 157 -5.75 8.14 15.90
CA VAL A 157 -4.46 8.64 16.38
C VAL A 157 -3.67 9.18 15.20
N VAL A 158 -3.01 10.32 15.43
CA VAL A 158 -2.05 10.95 14.51
C VAL A 158 -0.76 11.27 15.26
N ILE A 159 0.34 11.42 14.54
CA ILE A 159 1.57 11.98 15.12
C ILE A 159 1.38 13.47 15.41
N THR A 160 2.05 13.97 16.45
CA THR A 160 1.92 15.38 16.91
C THR A 160 2.01 16.44 15.81
N PRO A 161 2.85 16.32 14.76
CA PRO A 161 2.86 17.30 13.68
C PRO A 161 1.51 17.53 12.97
N PHE A 162 0.59 16.58 13.02
CA PHE A 162 -0.76 16.74 12.46
C PHE A 162 -1.83 17.10 13.48
N GLU A 163 -1.50 17.22 14.75
CA GLU A 163 -2.46 17.49 15.83
C GLU A 163 -3.25 18.77 15.61
N GLU A 164 -2.54 19.87 15.32
CA GLU A 164 -3.16 21.18 15.11
C GLU A 164 -4.04 21.22 13.86
N MET A 165 -3.58 20.60 12.77
CA MET A 165 -4.34 20.49 11.52
C MET A 165 -5.65 19.71 11.74
N VAL A 166 -5.59 18.55 12.42
CA VAL A 166 -6.78 17.75 12.71
C VAL A 166 -7.73 18.50 13.66
N ALA A 167 -7.21 19.12 14.73
CA ALA A 167 -8.03 19.89 15.66
C ALA A 167 -8.75 21.05 14.97
N SER A 168 -8.04 21.79 14.12
CA SER A 168 -8.59 22.90 13.35
C SER A 168 -9.64 22.43 12.34
N PHE A 169 -9.32 21.36 11.61
CA PHE A 169 -10.25 20.79 10.62
C PHE A 169 -11.57 20.33 11.27
N LEU A 170 -11.50 19.57 12.37
CA LEU A 170 -12.68 19.11 13.09
C LEU A 170 -13.46 20.27 13.75
N GLY A 171 -12.73 21.26 14.29
CA GLY A 171 -13.31 22.40 15.02
C GLY A 171 -14.12 23.37 14.16
N ILE A 172 -13.85 23.43 12.85
CA ILE A 172 -14.62 24.28 11.92
C ILE A 172 -15.84 23.57 11.31
N GLN A 173 -16.00 22.26 11.50
CA GLN A 173 -17.15 21.51 10.99
C GLN A 173 -18.36 21.70 11.92
N PRO A 174 -19.48 22.27 11.46
CA PRO A 174 -20.63 22.58 12.31
C PRO A 174 -21.38 21.32 12.78
N ASP A 175 -21.19 20.22 12.10
CA ASP A 175 -21.81 18.93 12.32
C ASP A 175 -20.93 17.93 13.10
N VAL A 176 -19.77 18.37 13.58
CA VAL A 176 -18.82 17.54 14.34
C VAL A 176 -18.79 17.95 15.81
N GLU A 177 -18.87 16.96 16.70
CA GLU A 177 -18.65 17.12 18.14
C GLU A 177 -17.38 16.34 18.55
N ILE A 178 -16.36 17.04 19.00
CA ILE A 178 -15.16 16.42 19.56
C ILE A 178 -15.44 16.01 21.01
N LEU A 179 -15.52 14.71 21.27
CA LEU A 179 -15.81 14.14 22.59
C LEU A 179 -14.57 14.04 23.47
N LEU A 180 -13.41 13.82 22.85
CA LEU A 180 -12.13 13.73 23.55
C LEU A 180 -10.98 14.07 22.61
N HIS A 181 -10.07 14.88 23.11
CA HIS A 181 -8.75 15.12 22.50
C HIS A 181 -7.68 14.98 23.58
N LYS A 182 -6.66 14.20 23.32
CA LYS A 182 -5.49 14.04 24.23
C LYS A 182 -4.23 13.83 23.42
N ASN A 183 -3.11 14.30 23.95
CA ASN A 183 -1.79 14.01 23.40
C ASN A 183 -0.91 13.30 24.42
N ARG A 184 0.01 12.48 23.93
CA ARG A 184 1.02 11.76 24.72
C ARG A 184 2.11 11.20 23.82
N SER A 185 3.37 11.34 24.25
CA SER A 185 4.51 10.64 23.62
C SER A 185 4.61 10.80 22.11
N GLY A 186 4.41 12.03 21.62
CA GLY A 186 4.50 12.33 20.18
C GLY A 186 3.26 11.95 19.35
N HIS A 187 2.15 11.61 20.00
CA HIS A 187 0.90 11.23 19.36
C HIS A 187 -0.28 11.99 19.96
N ALA A 188 -1.28 12.29 19.13
CA ALA A 188 -2.55 12.87 19.53
C ALA A 188 -3.70 11.94 19.14
N VAL A 189 -4.63 11.70 20.07
CA VAL A 189 -5.86 10.93 19.82
C VAL A 189 -7.05 11.86 19.81
N PHE A 190 -7.94 11.65 18.86
CA PHE A 190 -9.22 12.33 18.73
C PHE A 190 -10.35 11.33 18.72
N PHE A 191 -11.40 11.62 19.48
CA PHE A 191 -12.66 10.90 19.49
C PHE A 191 -13.75 11.91 19.19
N TYR A 192 -14.46 11.70 18.10
CA TYR A 192 -15.51 12.60 17.67
C TYR A 192 -16.71 11.85 17.07
N ARG A 193 -17.83 12.52 16.98
CA ARG A 193 -19.04 12.03 16.32
C ARG A 193 -19.65 13.12 15.44
N PHE A 194 -20.49 12.70 14.53
CA PHE A 194 -21.31 13.61 13.76
C PHE A 194 -22.65 13.83 14.48
N THR A 195 -23.11 15.08 14.49
CA THR A 195 -24.41 15.47 15.07
C THR A 195 -25.55 15.12 14.12
N ASP A 196 -26.79 15.20 14.61
CA ASP A 196 -28.01 14.83 13.85
C ASP A 196 -28.22 15.64 12.56
N ASN A 197 -27.56 16.79 12.44
CA ASN A 197 -27.62 17.64 11.24
C ASN A 197 -26.77 17.08 10.07
N ALA A 198 -25.96 16.04 10.30
CA ALA A 198 -25.18 15.35 9.26
C ALA A 198 -26.03 14.49 8.30
N GLY A 199 -27.36 14.40 8.52
CA GLY A 199 -28.25 13.47 7.84
C GLY A 199 -28.45 13.64 6.32
N GLU A 200 -27.88 14.66 5.69
CA GLU A 200 -27.91 14.83 4.23
C GLU A 200 -26.67 14.21 3.51
N PHE A 201 -25.68 13.73 4.25
CA PHE A 201 -24.46 13.09 3.70
C PHE A 201 -24.59 11.59 3.42
N LEU A 202 -25.79 11.01 3.53
CA LEU A 202 -26.09 9.60 3.31
C LEU A 202 -26.11 9.17 1.84
N GLN A 203 -25.52 9.95 0.93
CA GLN A 203 -25.27 9.50 -0.44
C GLN A 203 -24.00 8.63 -0.44
N PRO A 204 -23.90 7.57 -1.26
CA PRO A 204 -22.67 6.81 -1.38
C PRO A 204 -21.52 7.78 -1.69
N VAL A 205 -20.55 7.81 -0.78
CA VAL A 205 -19.41 8.72 -0.91
C VAL A 205 -18.65 8.36 -2.17
N THR A 206 -18.56 9.29 -3.13
CA THR A 206 -17.77 9.08 -4.34
C THR A 206 -16.32 8.78 -3.91
N SER A 207 -15.73 7.74 -4.51
CA SER A 207 -14.35 7.30 -4.23
C SER A 207 -13.40 8.46 -4.01
N GLY A 208 -12.63 8.42 -2.92
CA GLY A 208 -11.61 9.41 -2.61
C GLY A 208 -10.59 9.57 -3.73
N PHE A 209 -10.23 8.47 -4.40
CA PHE A 209 -9.36 8.51 -5.57
C PHE A 209 -9.97 9.30 -6.74
N LYS A 210 -11.24 9.05 -7.07
CA LYS A 210 -11.95 9.78 -8.13
C LYS A 210 -12.12 11.28 -7.82
N ARG A 211 -12.29 11.64 -6.54
CA ARG A 211 -12.35 13.04 -6.10
C ARG A 211 -10.99 13.73 -6.06
N GLY A 212 -9.92 12.99 -6.26
CA GLY A 212 -8.57 13.54 -6.35
C GLY A 212 -7.88 13.81 -4.99
N VAL A 213 -8.38 13.27 -3.87
CA VAL A 213 -7.80 13.53 -2.53
C VAL A 213 -6.37 13.01 -2.37
N TYR A 214 -5.98 12.05 -3.19
CA TYR A 214 -4.62 11.48 -3.17
C TYR A 214 -3.62 12.26 -4.01
N TRP A 215 -4.09 13.15 -4.92
CA TRP A 215 -3.20 13.85 -5.83
C TRP A 215 -2.42 14.96 -5.13
N GLN A 216 -1.11 14.95 -5.31
CA GLN A 216 -0.21 15.97 -4.78
C GLN A 216 0.00 17.10 -5.80
N LYS A 217 0.32 16.74 -7.04
CA LYS A 217 0.49 17.72 -8.12
C LYS A 217 0.36 17.10 -9.50
N SER A 218 0.13 17.96 -10.49
CA SER A 218 0.22 17.64 -11.91
C SER A 218 1.44 18.34 -12.50
N THR A 219 2.28 17.61 -13.24
CA THR A 219 3.53 18.13 -13.80
C THR A 219 3.87 17.51 -15.15
N GLU A 220 4.63 18.20 -15.94
CA GLU A 220 5.25 17.68 -17.16
C GLU A 220 6.71 17.29 -16.85
N ILE A 221 7.06 16.07 -17.16
CA ILE A 221 8.39 15.52 -16.97
C ILE A 221 9.14 15.51 -18.31
N SER A 222 10.36 16.02 -18.31
CA SER A 222 11.30 15.91 -19.42
C SER A 222 12.53 15.14 -18.93
N PHE A 223 12.77 13.95 -19.49
CA PHE A 223 13.93 13.13 -19.19
C PHE A 223 14.50 12.56 -20.49
N GLN A 224 15.73 12.94 -20.81
CA GLN A 224 16.37 12.66 -22.10
C GLN A 224 15.49 13.14 -23.28
N ASP A 225 15.11 12.26 -24.19
CA ASP A 225 14.23 12.53 -25.34
C ASP A 225 12.75 12.27 -25.05
N LEU A 226 12.39 11.89 -23.79
CA LEU A 226 11.03 11.63 -23.36
C LEU A 226 10.40 12.87 -22.75
N ARG A 227 9.15 13.15 -23.18
CA ARG A 227 8.26 14.10 -22.51
C ARG A 227 6.94 13.39 -22.18
N TYR A 228 6.48 13.54 -20.94
CA TYR A 228 5.24 12.93 -20.49
C TYR A 228 4.63 13.70 -19.32
N ARG A 229 3.31 13.60 -19.17
CA ARG A 229 2.57 14.21 -18.07
C ARG A 229 2.42 13.22 -16.91
N MET A 230 2.47 13.73 -15.70
CA MET A 230 2.29 12.94 -14.48
C MET A 230 1.37 13.65 -13.51
N ASN A 231 0.42 12.92 -12.97
CA ASN A 231 -0.26 13.26 -11.73
C ASN A 231 0.40 12.44 -10.62
N THR A 232 1.04 13.12 -9.67
CA THR A 232 1.72 12.45 -8.57
C THR A 232 0.85 12.45 -7.32
N ALA A 233 0.97 11.40 -6.50
CA ALA A 233 0.17 11.22 -5.31
C ALA A 233 1.02 11.33 -4.04
N PHE A 234 0.36 11.71 -2.93
CA PHE A 234 0.94 11.65 -1.59
C PHE A 234 1.29 10.21 -1.23
N ASP A 235 2.28 10.06 -0.35
CA ASP A 235 2.74 8.77 0.21
C ASP A 235 3.23 7.74 -0.83
N LEU A 236 3.59 8.19 -2.03
CA LEU A 236 4.34 7.42 -3.01
C LEU A 236 5.70 8.09 -3.30
N PRO A 237 6.75 7.31 -3.61
CA PRO A 237 8.07 7.85 -3.89
C PRO A 237 8.09 8.65 -5.20
N GLU A 238 9.11 9.52 -5.35
CA GLU A 238 9.43 10.23 -6.59
C GLU A 238 8.33 11.19 -7.10
N PRO A 239 7.78 12.07 -6.24
CA PRO A 239 6.69 12.96 -6.65
C PRO A 239 7.11 14.10 -7.59
N GLU A 240 8.42 14.43 -7.63
CA GLU A 240 8.92 15.58 -8.41
C GLU A 240 9.45 15.16 -9.79
N SER A 241 10.21 14.07 -9.84
CA SER A 241 10.87 13.54 -11.04
C SER A 241 11.27 12.09 -10.81
N PRO A 242 11.61 11.34 -11.86
CA PRO A 242 12.20 10.02 -11.70
C PRO A 242 13.43 10.08 -10.80
N GLY A 243 13.51 9.19 -9.82
CA GLY A 243 14.71 8.99 -9.02
C GLY A 243 15.75 8.13 -9.75
N HIS A 244 16.95 8.01 -9.19
CA HIS A 244 18.06 7.32 -9.86
C HIS A 244 17.77 5.86 -10.26
N ARG A 245 16.89 5.15 -9.52
CA ARG A 245 16.50 3.79 -9.89
C ARG A 245 15.56 3.79 -11.09
N SER A 246 14.61 4.71 -11.14
CA SER A 246 13.73 4.92 -12.28
C SER A 246 14.48 5.41 -13.50
N GLU A 247 15.42 6.36 -13.35
CA GLU A 247 16.29 6.82 -14.43
C GLU A 247 17.05 5.68 -15.09
N LEU A 248 17.71 4.82 -14.28
CA LEU A 248 18.43 3.64 -14.78
C LEU A 248 17.54 2.66 -15.55
N LEU A 249 16.29 2.44 -15.08
CA LEU A 249 15.34 1.59 -15.79
C LEU A 249 14.89 2.22 -17.11
N ILE A 250 14.62 3.52 -17.14
CA ILE A 250 14.24 4.25 -18.36
C ILE A 250 15.38 4.22 -19.38
N GLU A 251 16.62 4.42 -18.93
CA GLU A 251 17.82 4.29 -19.80
C GLU A 251 17.98 2.88 -20.35
N ALA A 252 17.76 1.86 -19.52
CA ALA A 252 17.81 0.47 -19.96
C ALA A 252 16.70 0.15 -20.97
N ILE A 253 15.49 0.69 -20.80
CA ILE A 253 14.38 0.58 -21.76
C ILE A 253 14.77 1.23 -23.09
N ASN A 254 15.34 2.45 -23.07
CA ASN A 254 15.81 3.15 -24.26
C ASN A 254 16.89 2.37 -25.00
N GLY A 255 17.71 1.59 -24.29
CA GLY A 255 18.77 0.74 -24.86
C GLY A 255 18.29 -0.59 -25.45
N LEU A 256 17.01 -0.96 -25.29
CA LEU A 256 16.46 -2.17 -25.89
C LEU A 256 16.37 -2.04 -27.40
N LYS A 257 16.92 -3.04 -28.11
CA LYS A 257 16.82 -3.14 -29.57
C LYS A 257 15.55 -3.90 -29.93
N ASN A 258 14.90 -3.51 -31.05
CA ASN A 258 13.72 -4.18 -31.61
C ASN A 258 13.91 -5.71 -31.76
N PRO A 259 12.80 -6.53 -31.70
CA PRO A 259 11.40 -6.08 -31.79
C PRO A 259 10.84 -5.52 -30.47
N ALA A 260 9.77 -4.69 -30.58
CA ALA A 260 9.02 -4.21 -29.42
C ALA A 260 8.38 -5.42 -28.71
N PRO A 261 8.35 -5.45 -27.37
CA PRO A 261 7.69 -6.51 -26.63
C PRO A 261 6.17 -6.43 -26.82
N ASP A 262 5.51 -7.57 -27.02
CA ASP A 262 4.04 -7.63 -27.08
C ASP A 262 3.44 -7.43 -25.69
N ASN A 263 4.00 -8.07 -24.68
CA ASN A 263 3.52 -8.02 -23.30
C ASN A 263 4.64 -7.65 -22.32
N ILE A 264 4.36 -6.65 -21.49
CA ILE A 264 5.27 -6.19 -20.45
C ILE A 264 4.63 -6.43 -19.06
N LEU A 265 5.42 -6.94 -18.13
CA LEU A 265 5.09 -6.94 -16.70
C LEU A 265 5.94 -5.91 -15.98
N LEU A 266 5.30 -4.95 -15.34
CA LEU A 266 5.95 -3.98 -14.46
C LEU A 266 5.55 -4.27 -13.00
N PHE A 267 6.53 -4.38 -12.12
CA PHE A 267 6.30 -4.54 -10.69
C PHE A 267 6.90 -3.38 -9.88
N ASN A 268 6.24 -3.05 -8.78
CA ASN A 268 6.58 -1.92 -7.91
C ASN A 268 6.69 -0.59 -8.69
N PRO A 269 5.67 -0.18 -9.46
CA PRO A 269 5.75 0.95 -10.38
C PRO A 269 5.77 2.33 -9.69
N GLY A 270 5.43 2.44 -8.41
CA GLY A 270 5.39 3.70 -7.67
C GLY A 270 4.44 4.73 -8.28
N GLN A 271 4.93 5.92 -8.66
CA GLN A 271 4.16 6.95 -9.37
C GLN A 271 3.88 6.58 -10.84
N GLY A 272 4.58 5.59 -11.41
CA GLY A 272 4.40 5.16 -12.80
C GLY A 272 5.38 5.74 -13.80
N HIS A 273 6.45 6.44 -13.39
CA HIS A 273 7.45 7.00 -14.32
C HIS A 273 8.00 5.97 -15.31
N VAL A 274 8.41 4.81 -14.80
CA VAL A 274 8.96 3.73 -15.63
C VAL A 274 7.88 3.11 -16.53
N ALA A 275 6.64 2.98 -16.04
CA ALA A 275 5.53 2.43 -16.81
C ALA A 275 5.18 3.34 -18.00
N VAL A 276 5.06 4.65 -17.77
CA VAL A 276 4.79 5.65 -18.82
C VAL A 276 5.94 5.70 -19.83
N ALA A 277 7.19 5.64 -19.37
CA ALA A 277 8.35 5.59 -20.27
C ALA A 277 8.34 4.32 -21.14
N ALA A 278 8.06 3.16 -20.55
CA ALA A 278 7.94 1.89 -21.30
C ALA A 278 6.82 1.96 -22.34
N TRP A 279 5.64 2.49 -21.98
CA TRP A 279 4.54 2.70 -22.90
C TRP A 279 4.95 3.57 -24.10
N LYS A 280 5.51 4.76 -23.84
CA LYS A 280 5.87 5.73 -24.88
C LYS A 280 7.00 5.25 -25.80
N LYS A 281 7.96 4.46 -25.28
CA LYS A 281 9.12 3.99 -26.04
C LYS A 281 8.91 2.70 -26.77
N LEU A 282 8.18 1.76 -26.17
CA LEU A 282 8.09 0.40 -26.68
C LEU A 282 6.73 0.15 -27.37
N ASN A 283 5.69 0.94 -27.05
CA ASN A 283 4.32 0.78 -27.53
C ASN A 283 3.84 -0.70 -27.48
N PRO A 284 3.89 -1.35 -26.31
CA PRO A 284 3.57 -2.77 -26.16
C PRO A 284 2.10 -3.06 -26.44
N GLY A 285 1.78 -4.30 -26.79
CA GLY A 285 0.41 -4.77 -26.95
C GLY A 285 -0.37 -4.79 -25.63
N GLY A 286 0.32 -5.06 -24.49
CA GLY A 286 -0.28 -5.05 -23.16
C GLY A 286 0.72 -4.75 -22.06
N ILE A 287 0.22 -4.14 -20.96
CA ILE A 287 0.99 -3.84 -19.76
C ILE A 287 0.29 -4.45 -18.54
N SER A 288 0.98 -5.33 -17.84
CA SER A 288 0.57 -5.88 -16.55
C SER A 288 1.30 -5.15 -15.43
N LEU A 289 0.58 -4.56 -14.49
CA LEU A 289 1.13 -3.88 -13.32
C LEU A 289 0.93 -4.75 -12.09
N VAL A 290 2.00 -5.00 -11.35
CA VAL A 290 1.99 -5.77 -10.11
C VAL A 290 2.53 -4.92 -8.98
N ASP A 291 1.76 -4.74 -7.93
CA ASP A 291 2.22 -4.11 -6.68
C ASP A 291 1.37 -4.61 -5.51
N ARG A 292 1.92 -4.58 -4.32
CA ARG A 292 1.16 -4.78 -3.10
C ARG A 292 0.47 -3.49 -2.62
N ASP A 293 0.91 -2.31 -3.08
CA ASP A 293 0.29 -1.02 -2.77
C ASP A 293 -0.76 -0.65 -3.82
N LEU A 294 -2.04 -0.68 -3.43
CA LEU A 294 -3.16 -0.36 -4.30
C LEU A 294 -3.11 1.07 -4.84
N LEU A 295 -2.59 2.02 -4.05
CA LEU A 295 -2.43 3.41 -4.50
C LEU A 295 -1.43 3.50 -5.65
N SER A 296 -0.29 2.81 -5.56
CA SER A 296 0.71 2.73 -6.62
C SER A 296 0.12 2.20 -7.94
N LEU A 297 -0.67 1.14 -7.88
CA LEU A 297 -1.35 0.57 -9.05
C LEU A 297 -2.32 1.57 -9.68
N ARG A 298 -3.20 2.20 -8.87
CA ARG A 298 -4.21 3.14 -9.37
C ARG A 298 -3.59 4.42 -9.94
N VAL A 299 -2.54 4.93 -9.31
CA VAL A 299 -1.80 6.10 -9.79
C VAL A 299 -1.09 5.79 -11.10
N THR A 300 -0.41 4.64 -11.19
CA THR A 300 0.26 4.21 -12.41
C THR A 300 -0.72 4.00 -13.56
N GLU A 301 -1.86 3.33 -13.33
CA GLU A 301 -2.93 3.18 -14.31
C GLU A 301 -3.41 4.54 -14.82
N SER A 302 -3.71 5.47 -13.90
CA SER A 302 -4.15 6.83 -14.25
C SER A 302 -3.11 7.58 -15.08
N ASN A 303 -1.83 7.46 -14.76
CA ASN A 303 -0.75 8.11 -15.50
C ASN A 303 -0.50 7.47 -16.88
N LEU A 304 -0.68 6.17 -17.02
CA LEU A 304 -0.67 5.51 -18.34
C LEU A 304 -1.80 6.04 -19.23
N ILE A 305 -3.02 6.10 -18.70
CA ILE A 305 -4.20 6.66 -19.43
C ILE A 305 -3.97 8.13 -19.77
N LEU A 306 -3.43 8.93 -18.86
CA LEU A 306 -3.07 10.34 -19.08
C LEU A 306 -2.06 10.51 -20.23
N ASN A 307 -1.25 9.50 -20.51
CA ASN A 307 -0.29 9.43 -21.60
C ASN A 307 -0.76 8.53 -22.76
N GLU A 308 -2.07 8.46 -22.96
CA GLU A 308 -2.71 7.84 -24.13
C GLU A 308 -2.58 6.32 -24.24
N CYS A 309 -2.30 5.63 -23.11
CA CYS A 309 -2.38 4.19 -23.06
C CYS A 309 -3.85 3.77 -22.99
N PRO A 310 -4.36 2.94 -23.91
CA PRO A 310 -5.73 2.43 -23.83
C PRO A 310 -5.93 1.61 -22.55
N GLY A 311 -7.04 1.85 -21.85
CA GLY A 311 -7.31 1.18 -20.57
C GLY A 311 -7.46 -0.34 -20.69
N ASP A 312 -7.93 -0.85 -21.81
CA ASP A 312 -8.06 -2.28 -22.12
C ASP A 312 -6.71 -3.00 -22.31
N ARG A 313 -5.62 -2.25 -22.49
CA ARG A 313 -4.24 -2.78 -22.53
C ARG A 313 -3.58 -2.83 -21.15
N ILE A 314 -4.22 -2.31 -20.10
CA ILE A 314 -3.68 -2.27 -18.74
C ILE A 314 -4.34 -3.35 -17.89
N ARG A 315 -3.55 -4.17 -17.21
CA ARG A 315 -4.01 -5.17 -16.24
C ARG A 315 -3.38 -4.89 -14.90
N LEU A 316 -4.20 -4.88 -13.85
CA LEU A 316 -3.74 -4.64 -12.47
C LEU A 316 -3.77 -5.94 -11.66
N PHE A 317 -2.68 -6.21 -10.95
CA PHE A 317 -2.53 -7.32 -10.03
C PHE A 317 -2.13 -6.80 -8.66
N HIS A 318 -3.11 -6.61 -7.78
CA HIS A 318 -2.89 -6.17 -6.41
C HIS A 318 -2.58 -7.38 -5.52
N ARG A 319 -1.31 -7.59 -5.21
CA ARG A 319 -0.83 -8.77 -4.45
C ARG A 319 0.60 -8.62 -3.97
N THR A 320 0.99 -9.49 -3.04
CA THR A 320 2.37 -9.64 -2.59
C THR A 320 3.22 -10.36 -3.65
N GLY A 321 4.36 -9.78 -4.00
CA GLY A 321 5.31 -10.37 -4.99
C GLY A 321 4.74 -10.57 -6.38
N ILE A 322 5.56 -11.16 -7.23
CA ILE A 322 5.28 -11.34 -8.67
C ILE A 322 4.45 -12.59 -8.85
N GLY A 323 3.49 -13.06 -8.47
CA GLY A 323 2.72 -14.31 -8.65
C GLY A 323 3.03 -15.14 -9.89
N THR A 324 2.45 -16.31 -9.96
CA THR A 324 2.63 -17.27 -11.08
C THR A 324 1.41 -17.38 -12.01
N ASP A 325 0.36 -16.67 -11.70
CA ASP A 325 -0.98 -16.81 -12.32
C ASP A 325 -1.30 -15.79 -13.41
N THR A 326 -0.28 -15.12 -13.95
CA THR A 326 -0.46 -14.40 -15.22
C THR A 326 -0.63 -15.45 -16.31
N SER A 327 -1.81 -15.54 -16.86
CA SER A 327 -2.18 -16.53 -17.87
C SER A 327 -1.41 -16.41 -19.20
N GLN A 328 -0.49 -15.48 -19.30
CA GLN A 328 0.35 -15.21 -20.47
C GLN A 328 1.78 -14.97 -20.06
N SER A 329 2.71 -15.69 -20.69
CA SER A 329 4.13 -15.37 -20.62
C SER A 329 4.39 -13.96 -21.18
N VAL A 330 5.37 -13.25 -20.65
CA VAL A 330 5.72 -11.89 -21.05
C VAL A 330 7.10 -11.83 -21.70
N ASP A 331 7.29 -10.84 -22.59
CA ASP A 331 8.56 -10.65 -23.29
C ASP A 331 9.56 -9.83 -22.47
N LEU A 332 9.01 -8.99 -21.58
CA LEU A 332 9.80 -8.07 -20.78
C LEU A 332 9.22 -7.94 -19.36
N VAL A 333 10.08 -8.10 -18.36
CA VAL A 333 9.78 -7.76 -16.98
C VAL A 333 10.61 -6.54 -16.59
N VAL A 334 9.99 -5.53 -15.98
CA VAL A 334 10.67 -4.31 -15.52
C VAL A 334 10.23 -4.00 -14.09
N GLY A 335 11.18 -3.65 -13.22
CA GLY A 335 10.77 -3.18 -11.91
C GLY A 335 11.88 -2.90 -10.92
N MET A 336 11.47 -2.33 -9.81
CA MET A 336 12.33 -1.99 -8.68
C MET A 336 12.24 -3.06 -7.60
N ILE A 337 13.37 -3.61 -7.20
CA ILE A 337 13.44 -4.58 -6.10
C ILE A 337 13.23 -3.85 -4.77
N ARG A 338 12.32 -4.35 -3.96
CA ARG A 338 12.12 -3.91 -2.56
C ARG A 338 13.11 -4.63 -1.66
N GLU A 339 14.20 -3.96 -1.32
CA GLU A 339 15.29 -4.54 -0.53
C GLU A 339 14.89 -4.83 0.92
N ASP A 340 13.93 -4.06 1.43
CA ASP A 340 13.42 -4.18 2.80
C ASP A 340 12.58 -5.44 3.03
N GLU A 341 12.10 -6.09 1.97
CA GLU A 341 11.38 -7.37 2.07
C GLU A 341 12.31 -8.56 2.43
N GLY A 342 13.63 -8.38 2.26
CA GLY A 342 14.63 -9.35 2.63
C GLY A 342 15.02 -10.33 1.51
N VAL A 343 16.11 -11.05 1.73
CA VAL A 343 16.75 -11.90 0.70
C VAL A 343 15.84 -13.03 0.21
N LYS A 344 15.02 -13.62 1.10
CA LYS A 344 14.12 -14.73 0.73
C LYS A 344 13.03 -14.25 -0.24
N ALA A 345 12.40 -13.10 0.02
CA ALA A 345 11.40 -12.52 -0.84
C ALA A 345 11.99 -12.15 -2.21
N ILE A 346 13.16 -11.49 -2.22
CA ILE A 346 13.88 -11.15 -3.47
C ILE A 346 14.18 -12.41 -4.29
N ASN A 347 14.68 -13.48 -3.67
CA ASN A 347 14.98 -14.72 -4.38
C ASN A 347 13.71 -15.41 -4.92
N ALA A 348 12.60 -15.33 -4.20
CA ALA A 348 11.32 -15.84 -4.66
C ALA A 348 10.83 -15.04 -5.89
N ASP A 349 10.92 -13.71 -5.86
CA ASP A 349 10.57 -12.87 -7.01
C ASP A 349 11.44 -13.14 -8.23
N ILE A 350 12.76 -13.31 -8.06
CA ILE A 350 13.64 -13.67 -9.18
C ILE A 350 13.23 -15.02 -9.81
N SER A 351 12.84 -16.02 -9.02
CA SER A 351 12.33 -17.28 -9.56
C SER A 351 11.03 -17.08 -10.31
N ARG A 352 10.09 -16.32 -9.75
CA ARG A 352 8.80 -16.01 -10.39
C ARG A 352 8.96 -15.21 -11.69
N ILE A 353 9.95 -14.31 -11.77
CA ILE A 353 10.31 -13.60 -13.00
C ILE A 353 10.73 -14.61 -14.09
N ALA A 354 11.53 -15.62 -13.74
CA ALA A 354 11.90 -16.66 -14.68
C ALA A 354 10.69 -17.43 -15.21
N ASP A 355 9.72 -17.74 -14.34
CA ASP A 355 8.50 -18.46 -14.71
C ASP A 355 7.59 -17.64 -15.64
N GLN A 356 7.60 -16.32 -15.52
CA GLN A 356 6.77 -15.41 -16.30
C GLN A 356 7.34 -15.10 -17.69
N LEU A 357 8.66 -15.09 -17.85
CA LEU A 357 9.32 -14.71 -19.11
C LEU A 357 9.27 -15.82 -20.15
N VAL A 358 9.06 -15.46 -21.41
CA VAL A 358 9.33 -16.35 -22.54
C VAL A 358 10.83 -16.65 -22.65
N PRO A 359 11.27 -17.79 -23.25
CA PRO A 359 12.67 -18.00 -23.58
C PRO A 359 13.22 -16.85 -24.42
N GLY A 360 14.38 -16.31 -24.05
CA GLY A 360 14.96 -15.10 -24.66
C GLY A 360 14.36 -13.78 -24.19
N GLY A 361 13.27 -13.82 -23.41
CA GLY A 361 12.68 -12.64 -22.75
C GLY A 361 13.62 -11.99 -21.75
N LYS A 362 13.44 -10.73 -21.47
CA LYS A 362 14.39 -9.93 -20.66
C LYS A 362 13.76 -9.46 -19.35
N ALA A 363 14.59 -9.36 -18.30
CA ALA A 363 14.24 -8.67 -17.06
C ALA A 363 15.18 -7.48 -16.83
N LEU A 364 14.62 -6.30 -16.57
CA LEU A 364 15.32 -5.07 -16.17
C LEU A 364 15.00 -4.83 -14.69
N LEU A 365 15.98 -5.03 -13.82
CA LEU A 365 15.81 -4.99 -12.36
C LEU A 365 16.67 -3.89 -11.76
N SER A 366 16.09 -2.94 -11.06
CA SER A 366 16.81 -1.88 -10.38
C SER A 366 16.78 -2.04 -8.86
N ALA A 367 17.95 -1.81 -8.24
CA ALA A 367 18.12 -1.81 -6.79
C ALA A 367 19.40 -1.07 -6.40
N SER A 368 19.75 -1.05 -5.10
CA SER A 368 21.09 -0.63 -4.67
C SER A 368 22.17 -1.49 -5.34
N SER A 369 23.35 -0.92 -5.56
CA SER A 369 24.46 -1.66 -6.15
C SER A 369 24.86 -2.88 -5.32
N THR A 370 24.66 -2.82 -4.00
CA THR A 370 24.90 -3.94 -3.07
C THR A 370 23.88 -5.06 -3.28
N ALA A 371 22.60 -4.74 -3.37
CA ALA A 371 21.53 -5.72 -3.61
C ALA A 371 21.73 -6.41 -4.97
N ILE A 372 22.00 -5.65 -6.02
CA ILE A 372 22.28 -6.21 -7.35
C ILE A 372 23.50 -7.16 -7.32
N THR A 373 24.55 -6.83 -6.56
CA THR A 373 25.71 -7.74 -6.41
C THR A 373 25.27 -9.07 -5.77
N ARG A 374 24.44 -9.02 -4.72
CA ARG A 374 23.92 -10.24 -4.06
C ARG A 374 23.04 -11.07 -5.01
N ILE A 375 22.19 -10.40 -5.80
CA ILE A 375 21.37 -11.08 -6.82
C ILE A 375 22.24 -11.78 -7.84
N ILE A 376 23.26 -11.12 -8.40
CA ILE A 376 24.19 -11.73 -9.36
C ILE A 376 24.88 -12.94 -8.76
N THR A 377 25.36 -12.86 -7.51
CA THR A 377 25.97 -14.00 -6.80
C THR A 377 24.99 -15.17 -6.64
N ALA A 378 23.73 -14.89 -6.27
CA ALA A 378 22.70 -15.91 -6.15
C ALA A 378 22.37 -16.58 -7.51
N LEU A 379 22.43 -15.84 -8.60
CA LEU A 379 22.20 -16.35 -9.95
C LEU A 379 23.32 -17.24 -10.50
N GLN A 380 24.55 -17.19 -9.94
CA GLN A 380 25.66 -18.05 -10.38
C GLN A 380 25.35 -19.55 -10.24
N ASN A 381 24.50 -19.92 -9.27
CA ASN A 381 24.07 -21.28 -9.03
C ASN A 381 22.73 -21.63 -9.69
N ARG A 382 22.23 -20.77 -10.56
CA ARG A 382 20.94 -20.92 -11.24
C ARG A 382 21.15 -20.89 -12.75
N ASN A 383 20.40 -21.72 -13.47
CA ASN A 383 20.52 -21.84 -14.91
C ASN A 383 19.44 -21.07 -15.70
N GLU A 384 18.52 -20.41 -15.01
CA GLU A 384 17.36 -19.79 -15.66
C GLU A 384 17.72 -18.52 -16.44
N PHE A 385 18.80 -17.81 -16.02
CA PHE A 385 19.15 -16.51 -16.58
C PHE A 385 20.58 -16.42 -17.10
N ILE A 386 20.75 -15.58 -18.13
CA ILE A 386 22.03 -15.05 -18.58
C ILE A 386 22.09 -13.59 -18.10
N VAL A 387 23.14 -13.23 -17.38
CA VAL A 387 23.43 -11.81 -17.05
C VAL A 387 24.00 -11.13 -18.29
N ARG A 388 23.22 -10.23 -18.91
CA ARG A 388 23.61 -9.51 -20.13
C ARG A 388 24.39 -8.26 -19.84
N LYS A 389 23.93 -7.45 -18.85
CA LYS A 389 24.56 -6.16 -18.53
C LYS A 389 24.24 -5.76 -17.09
N ARG A 390 25.16 -4.98 -16.51
CA ARG A 390 24.93 -4.21 -15.29
C ARG A 390 25.38 -2.79 -15.51
N GLU A 391 24.53 -1.82 -15.26
CA GLU A 391 24.87 -0.39 -15.25
C GLU A 391 24.75 0.17 -13.83
N LYS A 392 25.61 1.14 -13.50
CA LYS A 392 25.68 1.73 -12.16
C LYS A 392 25.56 3.23 -12.24
N HIS A 393 24.79 3.83 -11.35
CA HIS A 393 24.69 5.27 -11.17
C HIS A 393 24.39 5.61 -9.72
N LYS A 394 25.21 6.46 -9.09
CA LYS A 394 25.01 7.02 -7.74
C LYS A 394 24.56 5.98 -6.69
N GLY A 395 25.31 4.89 -6.58
CA GLY A 395 25.03 3.84 -5.59
C GLY A 395 23.92 2.85 -5.97
N ASN A 396 23.20 3.09 -7.05
CA ASN A 396 22.19 2.18 -7.60
C ASN A 396 22.72 1.43 -8.82
N SER A 397 22.05 0.37 -9.20
CA SER A 397 22.35 -0.39 -10.41
C SER A 397 21.07 -0.88 -11.07
N VAL A 398 21.09 -0.96 -12.39
CA VAL A 398 20.17 -1.79 -13.16
C VAL A 398 20.87 -3.06 -13.62
N LEU A 399 20.18 -4.18 -13.52
CA LEU A 399 20.61 -5.49 -13.96
C LEU A 399 19.72 -5.94 -15.13
N ILE A 400 20.34 -6.29 -16.25
CA ILE A 400 19.66 -6.81 -17.44
C ILE A 400 19.93 -8.31 -17.48
N LEU A 401 18.86 -9.07 -17.33
CA LEU A 401 18.83 -10.53 -17.41
C LEU A 401 18.11 -10.96 -18.70
N GLU A 402 18.50 -12.10 -19.22
CA GLU A 402 17.78 -12.77 -20.32
C GLU A 402 17.50 -14.20 -19.92
N ARG A 403 16.24 -14.64 -20.09
CA ARG A 403 15.84 -16.02 -19.82
C ARG A 403 16.48 -16.97 -20.84
N ARG A 404 17.00 -18.10 -20.38
CA ARG A 404 17.53 -19.18 -21.24
C ARG A 404 16.42 -19.97 -21.92
#